data_582735b8162bf52bfb8f15b4c3c1e10e
#
_entry.id   582735b8162bf52bfb8f15b4c3c1e10e
#
_cell.length_a   1.000
_cell.length_b   1.000
_cell.length_c   1.000
_cell.angle_alpha   90.00
_cell.angle_beta   90.00
_cell.angle_gamma   90.00
#
_symmetry.space_group_name_H-M   'P 1'
#
loop_
_entity.id
_entity.type
_entity.pdbx_description
1 polymer ?
#
loop_
_entity_poly.entity_id
_entity_poly.type
_entity_poly.pdbx_seq_one_letter_code
_entity_poly.pdbx_strand_id
1 'polypeptide(L)'
;MELPDRKSEHLRIAATEPVGHRAGTGLESLRLSHRALPGRDLAEVGLATRLLGRPLAAPLLVSAMTGGTTEAQEVNGRLLSAAAEHGIGLVLGSGRRLLADPALLSTYRPTGAGRPPLLLANLGASQVRDAVDPAEAERLVQLLGADGLSIHLNPLQEAIQPEGDTAFEGVLEGVAAVIERLAPLPVVVKEVGFGLAGADVAALRDAGVAAVDVAGAGGTNWALVEGSRDDRAGAVAAAFADWGLTTVDALAEAAAAAPDVPRIASGGLRDGVDCAKCLALGAAACGIARPLLLAARADQAVEAVGDILRQLRIATWLAGANSCSALGREHLR
;
A
#
# COMPACT_ATOMS: atom_id res chain seq x y z
N MET A 1 34.66 3.23 4.37
CA MET A 1 33.49 3.26 3.44
C MET A 1 32.27 3.18 4.33
N GLU A 2 31.53 4.28 4.50
CA GLU A 2 30.27 4.24 5.27
C GLU A 2 29.32 3.23 4.63
N LEU A 3 28.73 2.37 5.47
CA LEU A 3 27.68 1.44 5.02
C LEU A 3 26.52 2.26 4.45
N PRO A 4 25.97 1.90 3.28
CA PRO A 4 24.84 2.60 2.72
C PRO A 4 23.69 2.62 3.73
N ASP A 5 22.99 3.76 3.81
CA ASP A 5 21.82 3.89 4.67
C ASP A 5 20.81 2.80 4.29
N ARG A 6 20.31 2.05 5.28
CA ARG A 6 19.34 0.95 5.12
C ARG A 6 18.21 1.27 4.14
N LYS A 7 17.64 2.49 4.19
CA LYS A 7 16.54 2.87 3.31
C LYS A 7 16.96 3.01 1.84
N SER A 8 18.17 3.50 1.59
CA SER A 8 18.73 3.54 0.23
C SER A 8 19.01 2.12 -0.29
N GLU A 9 19.47 1.23 0.58
CA GLU A 9 19.69 -0.17 0.25
C GLU A 9 18.37 -0.89 -0.06
N HIS A 10 17.33 -0.71 0.75
CA HIS A 10 15.98 -1.23 0.49
C HIS A 10 15.44 -0.78 -0.87
N LEU A 11 15.57 0.52 -1.20
CA LEU A 11 15.16 1.05 -2.50
C LEU A 11 15.91 0.39 -3.65
N ARG A 12 17.23 0.25 -3.52
CA ARG A 12 18.06 -0.38 -4.54
C ARG A 12 17.65 -1.84 -4.73
N ILE A 13 17.62 -2.63 -3.66
CA ILE A 13 17.26 -4.06 -3.71
C ILE A 13 15.86 -4.25 -4.29
N ALA A 14 14.85 -3.55 -3.76
CA ALA A 14 13.48 -3.65 -4.25
C ALA A 14 13.33 -3.27 -5.73
N ALA A 15 14.18 -2.36 -6.24
CA ALA A 15 14.15 -1.95 -7.62
C ALA A 15 14.89 -2.93 -8.56
N THR A 16 16.05 -3.46 -8.16
CA THR A 16 17.00 -4.11 -9.08
C THR A 16 17.14 -5.62 -8.89
N GLU A 17 16.71 -6.17 -7.74
CA GLU A 17 16.91 -7.59 -7.46
C GLU A 17 15.62 -8.41 -7.59
N PRO A 18 15.73 -9.74 -7.81
CA PRO A 18 14.57 -10.63 -7.98
C PRO A 18 13.97 -11.02 -6.62
N VAL A 19 13.56 -10.04 -5.83
CA VAL A 19 12.99 -10.19 -4.48
C VAL A 19 11.46 -10.32 -4.49
N GLY A 20 10.88 -10.86 -5.55
CA GLY A 20 9.46 -11.16 -5.63
C GLY A 20 9.11 -12.48 -4.95
N HIS A 21 7.86 -12.61 -4.49
CA HIS A 21 7.30 -13.91 -4.16
C HIS A 21 7.37 -14.84 -5.37
N ARG A 22 7.61 -16.14 -5.15
CA ARG A 22 7.53 -17.16 -6.20
C ARG A 22 6.08 -17.49 -6.53
N ALA A 23 5.22 -17.53 -5.50
CA ALA A 23 3.78 -17.64 -5.67
C ALA A 23 3.22 -16.33 -6.28
N GLY A 24 2.19 -16.48 -7.12
CA GLY A 24 1.46 -15.33 -7.67
C GLY A 24 0.50 -14.70 -6.65
N THR A 25 -0.19 -13.66 -7.11
CA THR A 25 -1.20 -12.94 -6.32
C THR A 25 -2.51 -13.71 -6.13
N GLY A 26 -2.72 -14.81 -6.88
CA GLY A 26 -4.00 -15.48 -7.06
C GLY A 26 -4.87 -14.84 -8.16
N LEU A 27 -4.57 -13.61 -8.59
CA LEU A 27 -5.30 -12.92 -9.66
C LEU A 27 -5.10 -13.58 -11.03
N GLU A 28 -4.05 -14.38 -11.19
CA GLU A 28 -3.73 -15.13 -12.41
C GLU A 28 -4.80 -16.19 -12.74
N SER A 29 -5.45 -16.73 -11.73
CA SER A 29 -6.54 -17.70 -11.86
C SER A 29 -7.88 -17.08 -12.18
N LEU A 30 -8.04 -15.77 -11.98
CA LEU A 30 -9.27 -15.03 -12.20
C LEU A 30 -9.28 -14.39 -13.59
N ARG A 31 -10.44 -14.39 -14.23
CA ARG A 31 -10.66 -13.70 -15.50
C ARG A 31 -11.87 -12.79 -15.38
N LEU A 32 -11.75 -11.57 -15.91
CA LEU A 32 -12.93 -10.71 -16.09
C LEU A 32 -13.75 -11.21 -17.26
N SER A 33 -15.06 -11.13 -17.13
CA SER A 33 -16.01 -11.42 -18.22
C SER A 33 -15.72 -10.49 -19.39
N HIS A 34 -15.69 -11.01 -20.61
CA HIS A 34 -15.50 -10.21 -21.82
C HIS A 34 -16.84 -9.98 -22.52
N ARG A 35 -17.23 -8.72 -22.68
CA ARG A 35 -18.42 -8.31 -23.43
C ARG A 35 -17.98 -7.71 -24.77
N ALA A 36 -18.22 -8.40 -25.88
CA ALA A 36 -17.99 -7.86 -27.23
C ALA A 36 -18.97 -6.72 -27.57
N LEU A 37 -20.10 -6.66 -26.87
CA LEU A 37 -21.09 -5.60 -26.93
C LEU A 37 -21.26 -4.99 -25.53
N PRO A 38 -20.41 -4.05 -25.11
CA PRO A 38 -20.43 -3.46 -23.76
C PRO A 38 -21.70 -2.60 -23.49
N GLY A 39 -22.39 -2.16 -24.54
CA GLY A 39 -23.66 -1.43 -24.43
C GLY A 39 -23.52 0.05 -24.04
N ARG A 40 -22.30 0.60 -24.10
CA ARG A 40 -22.00 2.02 -23.81
C ARG A 40 -20.66 2.43 -24.42
N ASP A 41 -20.40 3.74 -24.47
CA ASP A 41 -19.10 4.27 -24.89
C ASP A 41 -18.06 4.18 -23.77
N LEU A 42 -16.80 3.95 -24.13
CA LEU A 42 -15.69 3.87 -23.17
C LEU A 42 -15.55 5.15 -22.32
N ALA A 43 -15.85 6.32 -22.92
CA ALA A 43 -15.76 7.61 -22.24
C ALA A 43 -16.79 7.78 -21.10
N GLU A 44 -17.90 7.01 -21.13
CA GLU A 44 -18.96 7.05 -20.13
C GLU A 44 -18.63 6.22 -18.86
N VAL A 45 -17.55 5.42 -18.90
CA VAL A 45 -17.16 4.59 -17.75
C VAL A 45 -16.55 5.44 -16.65
N GLY A 46 -17.23 5.53 -15.51
CA GLY A 46 -16.82 6.29 -14.34
C GLY A 46 -15.73 5.57 -13.54
N LEU A 47 -14.66 6.28 -13.18
CA LEU A 47 -13.65 5.79 -12.23
C LEU A 47 -13.75 6.45 -10.85
N ALA A 48 -14.42 7.62 -10.75
CA ALA A 48 -14.49 8.40 -9.52
C ALA A 48 -15.06 7.58 -8.34
N THR A 49 -14.47 7.78 -7.17
CA THR A 49 -14.84 7.10 -5.93
C THR A 49 -14.62 8.00 -4.71
N ARG A 50 -14.94 7.47 -3.54
CA ARG A 50 -14.56 8.06 -2.25
C ARG A 50 -13.84 7.02 -1.41
N LEU A 51 -12.75 7.42 -0.78
CA LEU A 51 -12.02 6.60 0.18
C LEU A 51 -11.70 7.43 1.42
N LEU A 52 -11.95 6.89 2.62
CA LEU A 52 -11.70 7.58 3.90
C LEU A 52 -12.30 9.02 3.92
N GLY A 53 -13.50 9.17 3.38
CA GLY A 53 -14.19 10.45 3.28
C GLY A 53 -13.70 11.41 2.18
N ARG A 54 -12.59 11.11 1.48
CA ARG A 54 -12.01 11.96 0.43
C ARG A 54 -12.49 11.54 -0.97
N PRO A 55 -12.86 12.47 -1.85
CA PRO A 55 -13.14 12.16 -3.25
C PRO A 55 -11.83 11.88 -3.99
N LEU A 56 -11.83 10.81 -4.80
CA LEU A 56 -10.72 10.42 -5.67
C LEU A 56 -11.22 10.32 -7.11
N ALA A 57 -10.38 10.66 -8.08
CA ALA A 57 -10.69 10.50 -9.50
C ALA A 57 -10.73 9.01 -9.92
N ALA A 58 -10.06 8.14 -9.17
CA ALA A 58 -10.10 6.69 -9.34
C ALA A 58 -9.74 5.96 -8.03
N PRO A 59 -10.15 4.69 -7.84
CA PRO A 59 -9.86 3.89 -6.66
C PRO A 59 -8.42 3.35 -6.69
N LEU A 60 -7.45 4.25 -6.79
CA LEU A 60 -6.01 3.93 -6.85
C LEU A 60 -5.24 4.72 -5.82
N LEU A 61 -4.27 4.06 -5.20
CA LEU A 61 -3.32 4.62 -4.26
C LEU A 61 -1.89 4.28 -4.71
N VAL A 62 -0.99 5.23 -4.60
CA VAL A 62 0.44 4.93 -4.52
C VAL A 62 0.71 4.38 -3.13
N SER A 63 1.11 3.10 -3.03
CA SER A 63 1.41 2.45 -1.75
C SER A 63 2.72 2.95 -1.15
N ALA A 64 2.83 2.84 0.19
CA ALA A 64 3.99 3.27 0.95
C ALA A 64 5.28 2.59 0.48
N MET A 65 6.34 3.38 0.26
CA MET A 65 7.64 2.86 -0.16
C MET A 65 8.80 3.43 0.65
N THR A 66 9.09 4.72 0.56
CA THR A 66 10.34 5.29 1.07
C THR A 66 10.20 6.69 1.65
N GLY A 67 11.24 7.14 2.34
CA GLY A 67 11.41 8.49 2.89
C GLY A 67 12.68 8.58 3.73
N GLY A 68 13.20 9.79 3.95
CA GLY A 68 14.35 10.03 4.82
C GLY A 68 15.72 9.89 4.13
N THR A 69 15.79 9.91 2.80
CA THR A 69 17.05 9.93 2.02
C THR A 69 16.92 10.88 0.83
N THR A 70 18.04 11.31 0.27
CA THR A 70 18.04 12.19 -0.92
C THR A 70 17.37 11.51 -2.11
N GLU A 71 17.64 10.22 -2.37
CA GLU A 71 16.96 9.46 -3.43
C GLU A 71 15.45 9.41 -3.20
N ALA A 72 15.03 9.23 -1.94
CA ALA A 72 13.62 9.25 -1.58
C ALA A 72 12.94 10.59 -1.88
N GLN A 73 13.66 11.72 -1.78
CA GLN A 73 13.13 13.04 -2.13
C GLN A 73 12.69 13.12 -3.58
N GLU A 74 13.52 12.65 -4.51
CA GLU A 74 13.19 12.65 -5.95
C GLU A 74 12.01 11.71 -6.24
N VAL A 75 12.08 10.49 -5.75
CA VAL A 75 11.02 9.48 -5.94
C VAL A 75 9.69 9.99 -5.39
N ASN A 76 9.67 10.48 -4.15
CA ASN A 76 8.45 11.00 -3.53
C ASN A 76 7.91 12.25 -4.26
N GLY A 77 8.79 13.14 -4.73
CA GLY A 77 8.39 14.31 -5.53
C GLY A 77 7.62 13.91 -6.78
N ARG A 78 8.14 12.96 -7.54
CA ARG A 78 7.52 12.44 -8.78
C ARG A 78 6.20 11.72 -8.50
N LEU A 79 6.16 10.88 -7.45
CA LEU A 79 4.95 10.15 -7.05
C LEU A 79 3.84 11.08 -6.53
N LEU A 80 4.19 12.09 -5.72
CA LEU A 80 3.24 13.10 -5.24
C LEU A 80 2.65 13.90 -6.41
N SER A 81 3.49 14.30 -7.37
CA SER A 81 3.04 15.02 -8.57
C SER A 81 2.11 14.16 -9.41
N ALA A 82 2.47 12.90 -9.66
CA ALA A 82 1.61 11.97 -10.40
C ALA A 82 0.27 11.72 -9.69
N ALA A 83 0.30 11.53 -8.38
CA ALA A 83 -0.92 11.30 -7.61
C ALA A 83 -1.83 12.55 -7.58
N ALA A 84 -1.25 13.74 -7.48
CA ALA A 84 -1.99 15.00 -7.54
C ALA A 84 -2.60 15.25 -8.92
N GLU A 85 -1.83 15.05 -10.00
CA GLU A 85 -2.29 15.26 -11.38
C GLU A 85 -3.45 14.34 -11.75
N HIS A 86 -3.35 13.07 -11.36
CA HIS A 86 -4.39 12.09 -11.64
C HIS A 86 -5.50 12.03 -10.58
N GLY A 87 -5.43 12.82 -9.52
CA GLY A 87 -6.45 12.87 -8.47
C GLY A 87 -6.61 11.56 -7.70
N ILE A 88 -5.53 10.81 -7.47
CA ILE A 88 -5.49 9.56 -6.72
C ILE A 88 -4.86 9.74 -5.33
N GLY A 89 -4.95 8.72 -4.47
CA GLY A 89 -4.36 8.77 -3.14
C GLY A 89 -2.87 8.37 -3.12
N LEU A 90 -2.18 8.73 -2.03
CA LEU A 90 -0.79 8.33 -1.78
C LEU A 90 -0.56 8.06 -0.31
N VAL A 91 0.16 6.98 -0.01
CA VAL A 91 0.68 6.65 1.33
C VAL A 91 2.19 6.87 1.32
N LEU A 92 2.69 7.72 2.23
CA LEU A 92 4.12 7.98 2.38
C LEU A 92 4.84 6.78 3.01
N GLY A 93 6.13 6.67 2.79
CA GLY A 93 6.97 5.71 3.51
C GLY A 93 7.08 6.04 5.01
N SER A 94 7.54 5.06 5.81
CA SER A 94 7.64 5.20 7.28
C SER A 94 8.29 6.50 7.72
N GLY A 95 7.57 7.30 8.52
CA GLY A 95 7.96 8.58 9.06
C GLY A 95 8.85 8.51 10.32
N ARG A 96 9.25 7.31 10.79
CA ARG A 96 10.08 7.15 11.99
C ARG A 96 11.31 8.08 11.98
N ARG A 97 12.01 8.19 10.85
CA ARG A 97 13.18 9.06 10.73
C ARG A 97 12.82 10.54 10.78
N LEU A 98 11.68 10.92 10.23
CA LEU A 98 11.19 12.31 10.27
C LEU A 98 10.85 12.75 11.71
N LEU A 99 10.31 11.86 12.53
CA LEU A 99 10.06 12.13 13.94
C LEU A 99 11.36 12.37 14.70
N ALA A 100 12.41 11.60 14.39
CA ALA A 100 13.73 11.75 14.99
C ALA A 100 14.48 13.01 14.47
N ASP A 101 14.32 13.34 13.18
CA ASP A 101 14.98 14.47 12.53
C ASP A 101 13.99 15.21 11.60
N PRO A 102 13.33 16.29 12.08
CA PRO A 102 12.41 17.10 11.28
C PRO A 102 13.02 17.75 10.04
N ALA A 103 14.35 17.89 9.95
CA ALA A 103 15.02 18.43 8.77
C ALA A 103 14.85 17.55 7.53
N LEU A 104 14.49 16.27 7.72
CA LEU A 104 14.20 15.32 6.65
C LEU A 104 12.84 15.53 5.97
N LEU A 105 12.06 16.55 6.34
CA LEU A 105 10.70 16.76 5.79
C LEU A 105 10.69 16.83 4.26
N SER A 106 11.68 17.48 3.65
CA SER A 106 11.79 17.58 2.19
C SER A 106 11.96 16.23 1.50
N THR A 107 12.47 15.21 2.18
CA THR A 107 12.62 13.86 1.62
C THR A 107 11.31 13.09 1.54
N TYR A 108 10.29 13.51 2.27
CA TYR A 108 8.92 12.99 2.23
C TYR A 108 8.00 13.87 1.38
N ARG A 109 8.12 15.18 1.55
CA ARG A 109 7.32 16.20 0.86
C ARG A 109 8.24 17.30 0.29
N PRO A 110 8.83 17.09 -0.89
CA PRO A 110 9.64 18.10 -1.55
C PRO A 110 8.83 19.36 -1.85
N THR A 111 9.47 20.52 -1.73
CA THR A 111 8.88 21.80 -2.11
C THR A 111 8.48 21.78 -3.60
N GLY A 112 7.26 22.21 -3.90
CA GLY A 112 6.73 22.23 -5.26
C GLY A 112 6.12 20.91 -5.74
N ALA A 113 6.24 19.82 -5.00
CA ALA A 113 5.49 18.61 -5.32
C ALA A 113 3.98 18.84 -5.16
N GLY A 114 3.18 18.23 -6.04
CA GLY A 114 1.72 18.28 -5.96
C GLY A 114 1.19 17.70 -4.64
N ARG A 115 -0.02 18.11 -4.25
CA ARG A 115 -0.72 17.52 -3.11
C ARG A 115 -1.86 16.63 -3.59
N PRO A 116 -1.77 15.30 -3.38
CA PRO A 116 -2.86 14.39 -3.72
C PRO A 116 -4.13 14.66 -2.87
N PRO A 117 -5.31 14.31 -3.36
CA PRO A 117 -6.58 14.48 -2.63
C PRO A 117 -6.66 13.68 -1.33
N LEU A 118 -5.91 12.58 -1.23
CA LEU A 118 -5.73 11.77 -0.03
C LEU A 118 -4.24 11.50 0.17
N LEU A 119 -3.69 12.00 1.27
CA LEU A 119 -2.30 11.77 1.68
C LEU A 119 -2.28 11.12 3.06
N LEU A 120 -1.71 9.92 3.18
CA LEU A 120 -1.54 9.26 4.47
C LEU A 120 -0.06 9.30 4.90
N ALA A 121 0.16 9.68 6.16
CA ALA A 121 1.42 9.42 6.86
C ALA A 121 1.58 7.93 7.11
N ASN A 122 2.78 7.48 7.55
CA ASN A 122 3.00 6.06 7.82
C ASN A 122 3.94 5.84 8.99
N LEU A 123 3.60 4.87 9.86
CA LEU A 123 4.43 4.37 10.95
C LEU A 123 4.43 2.83 10.95
N GLY A 124 5.43 2.22 11.59
CA GLY A 124 5.46 0.78 11.80
C GLY A 124 4.83 0.36 13.11
N ALA A 125 4.48 -0.92 13.23
CA ALA A 125 3.87 -1.53 14.40
C ALA A 125 4.72 -1.33 15.67
N SER A 126 6.02 -1.51 15.59
CA SER A 126 6.93 -1.33 16.74
C SER A 126 6.91 0.10 17.28
N GLN A 127 6.66 1.11 16.45
CA GLN A 127 6.58 2.50 16.89
C GLN A 127 5.28 2.81 17.63
N VAL A 128 4.19 2.13 17.31
CA VAL A 128 2.90 2.36 17.98
C VAL A 128 2.72 1.52 19.25
N ARG A 129 3.50 0.42 19.42
CA ARG A 129 3.51 -0.41 20.62
C ARG A 129 4.11 0.28 21.84
N ASP A 130 5.36 0.75 21.70
CA ASP A 130 6.23 0.97 22.87
C ASP A 130 6.28 2.37 23.37
N ALA A 131 6.07 3.31 22.60
CA ALA A 131 6.47 4.60 23.06
C ALA A 131 6.40 5.73 22.04
N VAL A 132 5.87 5.50 20.92
CA VAL A 132 5.33 6.66 20.26
C VAL A 132 4.11 6.99 21.10
N ASP A 133 4.30 7.88 22.08
CA ASP A 133 3.19 8.63 22.63
C ASP A 133 2.24 8.86 21.45
N PRO A 134 0.96 8.48 21.51
CA PRO A 134 0.02 8.77 20.43
C PRO A 134 0.14 10.20 19.91
N ALA A 135 0.67 11.14 20.72
CA ALA A 135 1.06 12.48 20.32
C ALA A 135 2.15 12.52 19.22
N GLU A 136 3.08 11.57 19.16
CA GLU A 136 4.08 11.53 18.09
C GLU A 136 3.45 11.09 16.75
N ALA A 137 2.45 10.22 16.78
CA ALA A 137 1.67 9.89 15.58
C ALA A 137 0.91 11.13 15.07
N GLU A 138 0.29 11.90 15.97
CA GLU A 138 -0.36 13.16 15.64
C GLU A 138 0.65 14.19 15.10
N ARG A 139 1.80 14.32 15.75
CA ARG A 139 2.88 15.20 15.29
C ARG A 139 3.36 14.82 13.88
N LEU A 140 3.50 13.53 13.57
CA LEU A 140 3.86 13.08 12.22
C LEU A 140 2.82 13.50 11.18
N VAL A 141 1.54 13.28 11.47
CA VAL A 141 0.43 13.67 10.59
C VAL A 141 0.45 15.18 10.34
N GLN A 142 0.67 15.98 11.38
CA GLN A 142 0.77 17.45 11.29
C GLN A 142 1.99 17.89 10.48
N LEU A 143 3.19 17.34 10.75
CA LEU A 143 4.41 17.67 10.02
C LEU A 143 4.27 17.39 8.50
N LEU A 144 3.63 16.28 8.17
CA LEU A 144 3.41 15.88 6.78
C LEU A 144 2.18 16.57 6.16
N GLY A 145 1.33 17.24 6.96
CA GLY A 145 0.04 17.76 6.51
C GLY A 145 -0.82 16.65 5.90
N ALA A 146 -0.76 15.45 6.49
CA ALA A 146 -1.47 14.28 6.00
C ALA A 146 -2.95 14.29 6.42
N ASP A 147 -3.78 13.55 5.71
CA ASP A 147 -5.23 13.43 5.94
C ASP A 147 -5.57 12.27 6.89
N GLY A 148 -4.56 11.51 7.32
CA GLY A 148 -4.68 10.37 8.22
C GLY A 148 -3.35 9.62 8.32
N LEU A 149 -3.39 8.47 8.98
CA LEU A 149 -2.23 7.63 9.23
C LEU A 149 -2.42 6.21 8.68
N SER A 150 -1.37 5.65 8.09
CA SER A 150 -1.24 4.23 7.82
C SER A 150 -0.27 3.62 8.83
N ILE A 151 -0.65 2.51 9.47
CA ILE A 151 0.24 1.72 10.34
C ILE A 151 0.58 0.43 9.61
N HIS A 152 1.87 0.14 9.40
CA HIS A 152 2.27 -1.10 8.76
C HIS A 152 2.69 -2.17 9.77
N LEU A 153 2.18 -3.38 9.55
CA LEU A 153 2.54 -4.59 10.27
C LEU A 153 3.55 -5.38 9.42
N ASN A 154 4.73 -5.64 9.95
CA ASN A 154 5.82 -6.27 9.21
C ASN A 154 6.60 -7.31 10.04
N PRO A 155 5.91 -8.24 10.75
CA PRO A 155 6.54 -9.15 11.70
C PRO A 155 7.61 -10.04 11.06
N LEU A 156 7.35 -10.58 9.87
CA LEU A 156 8.33 -11.42 9.18
C LEU A 156 9.56 -10.60 8.72
N GLN A 157 9.35 -9.40 8.20
CA GLN A 157 10.46 -8.52 7.84
C GLN A 157 11.35 -8.23 9.06
N GLU A 158 10.75 -7.86 10.20
CA GLU A 158 11.48 -7.59 11.44
C GLU A 158 12.21 -8.84 11.97
N ALA A 159 11.62 -10.02 11.81
CA ALA A 159 12.24 -11.27 12.24
C ALA A 159 13.48 -11.67 11.41
N ILE A 160 13.54 -11.29 10.15
CA ILE A 160 14.68 -11.55 9.26
C ILE A 160 15.75 -10.45 9.39
N GLN A 161 15.34 -9.22 9.63
CA GLN A 161 16.22 -8.05 9.72
C GLN A 161 17.14 -8.18 10.94
N PRO A 162 18.50 -8.07 10.79
CA PRO A 162 19.43 -8.22 11.92
C PRO A 162 19.16 -7.25 13.09
N GLU A 163 18.73 -6.03 12.78
CA GLU A 163 18.37 -4.97 13.72
C GLU A 163 16.86 -4.87 13.97
N GLY A 164 16.10 -5.94 13.68
CA GLY A 164 14.64 -5.95 13.72
C GLY A 164 14.07 -6.01 15.14
N ASP A 165 12.88 -5.45 15.30
CA ASP A 165 12.13 -5.47 16.54
C ASP A 165 10.96 -6.45 16.43
N THR A 166 11.13 -7.61 17.06
CA THR A 166 10.17 -8.73 17.01
C THR A 166 9.17 -8.74 18.16
N ALA A 167 9.20 -7.76 19.04
CA ALA A 167 8.22 -7.64 20.09
C ALA A 167 6.92 -7.07 19.52
N PHE A 168 5.88 -7.88 19.38
CA PHE A 168 4.59 -7.48 18.81
C PHE A 168 3.44 -7.53 19.83
N GLU A 169 3.72 -7.92 21.06
CA GLU A 169 2.77 -7.80 22.18
C GLU A 169 2.42 -6.32 22.41
N GLY A 170 1.13 -6.00 22.58
CA GLY A 170 0.68 -4.62 22.78
C GLY A 170 0.51 -3.77 21.51
N VAL A 171 0.79 -4.32 20.31
CA VAL A 171 0.61 -3.56 19.05
C VAL A 171 -0.85 -3.19 18.82
N LEU A 172 -1.80 -4.09 19.11
CA LEU A 172 -3.23 -3.82 18.90
C LEU A 172 -3.73 -2.70 19.83
N GLU A 173 -3.31 -2.71 21.07
CA GLU A 173 -3.59 -1.67 22.06
C GLU A 173 -2.99 -0.33 21.63
N GLY A 174 -1.77 -0.34 21.11
CA GLY A 174 -1.11 0.84 20.54
C GLY A 174 -1.86 1.40 19.32
N VAL A 175 -2.36 0.54 18.44
CA VAL A 175 -3.22 0.93 17.32
C VAL A 175 -4.48 1.60 17.82
N ALA A 176 -5.17 1.03 18.81
CA ALA A 176 -6.38 1.60 19.40
C ALA A 176 -6.12 2.99 20.03
N ALA A 177 -5.03 3.15 20.77
CA ALA A 177 -4.64 4.43 21.36
C ALA A 177 -4.34 5.50 20.31
N VAL A 178 -3.70 5.12 19.20
CA VAL A 178 -3.45 6.03 18.07
C VAL A 178 -4.75 6.43 17.36
N ILE A 179 -5.70 5.49 17.21
CA ILE A 179 -7.03 5.80 16.64
C ILE A 179 -7.77 6.82 17.50
N GLU A 180 -7.81 6.60 18.81
CA GLU A 180 -8.43 7.53 19.75
C GLU A 180 -7.79 8.93 19.67
N ARG A 181 -6.46 8.97 19.66
CA ARG A 181 -5.70 10.25 19.62
C ARG A 181 -5.91 11.02 18.32
N LEU A 182 -5.96 10.33 17.19
CA LEU A 182 -6.09 10.95 15.88
C LEU A 182 -7.52 11.30 15.50
N ALA A 183 -8.53 10.83 16.24
CA ALA A 183 -9.92 11.11 15.89
C ALA A 183 -10.19 12.61 15.68
N PRO A 184 -10.88 13.02 14.59
CA PRO A 184 -11.61 12.20 13.62
C PRO A 184 -10.80 11.77 12.37
N LEU A 185 -9.47 11.90 12.36
CA LEU A 185 -8.64 11.50 11.22
C LEU A 185 -8.59 9.97 11.08
N PRO A 186 -8.68 9.42 9.85
CA PRO A 186 -8.69 7.99 9.64
C PRO A 186 -7.33 7.34 9.91
N VAL A 187 -7.37 6.15 10.53
CA VAL A 187 -6.22 5.26 10.65
C VAL A 187 -6.47 4.01 9.81
N VAL A 188 -5.50 3.69 8.95
CA VAL A 188 -5.49 2.48 8.12
C VAL A 188 -4.40 1.55 8.64
N VAL A 189 -4.69 0.27 8.78
CA VAL A 189 -3.65 -0.72 9.10
C VAL A 189 -3.37 -1.57 7.87
N LYS A 190 -2.09 -1.80 7.59
CA LYS A 190 -1.64 -2.54 6.41
C LYS A 190 -0.56 -3.57 6.75
N GLU A 191 -0.53 -4.64 6.00
CA GLU A 191 0.60 -5.56 5.93
C GLU A 191 1.61 -5.09 4.86
N VAL A 192 2.73 -5.75 4.66
CA VAL A 192 3.81 -5.30 3.76
C VAL A 192 4.09 -6.24 2.59
N GLY A 193 3.33 -7.33 2.44
CA GLY A 193 3.49 -8.26 1.32
C GLY A 193 3.24 -9.72 1.67
N PHE A 194 2.71 -10.01 2.88
CA PHE A 194 2.41 -11.38 3.33
C PHE A 194 0.93 -11.59 3.65
N GLY A 195 0.12 -10.53 3.55
CA GLY A 195 -1.33 -10.58 3.74
C GLY A 195 -1.79 -10.48 5.19
N LEU A 196 -2.97 -9.91 5.39
CA LEU A 196 -3.67 -9.88 6.68
C LEU A 196 -4.61 -11.08 6.78
N ALA A 197 -4.46 -11.88 7.82
CA ALA A 197 -5.38 -12.96 8.12
C ALA A 197 -6.72 -12.44 8.63
N GLY A 198 -7.81 -13.20 8.44
CA GLY A 198 -9.14 -12.78 8.86
C GLY A 198 -9.25 -12.49 10.37
N ALA A 199 -8.53 -13.24 11.20
CA ALA A 199 -8.49 -12.98 12.64
C ALA A 199 -7.89 -11.62 12.99
N ASP A 200 -6.80 -11.22 12.29
CA ASP A 200 -6.17 -9.92 12.47
C ASP A 200 -7.11 -8.80 12.02
N VAL A 201 -7.79 -8.99 10.88
CA VAL A 201 -8.76 -8.02 10.36
C VAL A 201 -9.94 -7.83 11.31
N ALA A 202 -10.44 -8.91 11.93
CA ALA A 202 -11.49 -8.83 12.93
C ALA A 202 -11.04 -8.02 14.18
N ALA A 203 -9.84 -8.30 14.68
CA ALA A 203 -9.29 -7.57 15.82
C ALA A 203 -9.07 -6.08 15.49
N LEU A 204 -8.57 -5.77 14.29
CA LEU A 204 -8.38 -4.39 13.82
C LEU A 204 -9.72 -3.65 13.65
N ARG A 205 -10.76 -4.32 13.14
CA ARG A 205 -12.13 -3.76 13.10
C ARG A 205 -12.59 -3.38 14.51
N ASP A 206 -12.42 -4.28 15.46
CA ASP A 206 -12.86 -4.06 16.84
C ASP A 206 -12.05 -2.95 17.54
N ALA A 207 -10.81 -2.71 17.10
CA ALA A 207 -10.00 -1.55 17.50
C ALA A 207 -10.43 -0.24 16.81
N GLY A 208 -11.30 -0.28 15.79
CA GLY A 208 -11.88 0.91 15.16
C GLY A 208 -11.10 1.45 13.96
N VAL A 209 -10.35 0.61 13.23
CA VAL A 209 -9.65 1.04 12.01
C VAL A 209 -10.63 1.55 10.93
N ALA A 210 -10.24 2.60 10.22
CA ALA A 210 -11.04 3.17 9.14
C ALA A 210 -11.00 2.36 7.84
N ALA A 211 -9.95 1.58 7.64
CA ALA A 211 -9.78 0.62 6.55
C ALA A 211 -8.60 -0.31 6.85
N VAL A 212 -8.53 -1.44 6.15
CA VAL A 212 -7.35 -2.31 6.10
C VAL A 212 -6.79 -2.35 4.69
N ASP A 213 -5.44 -2.41 4.56
CA ASP A 213 -4.74 -2.69 3.31
C ASP A 213 -4.11 -4.07 3.43
N VAL A 214 -4.66 -5.03 2.68
CA VAL A 214 -4.34 -6.46 2.87
C VAL A 214 -2.90 -6.80 2.49
N ALA A 215 -2.28 -6.07 1.58
CA ALA A 215 -0.89 -6.23 1.14
C ALA A 215 -0.45 -7.70 1.03
N GLY A 216 -1.18 -8.47 0.21
CA GLY A 216 -0.99 -9.91 0.08
C GLY A 216 0.31 -10.32 -0.61
N ALA A 217 0.62 -11.62 -0.54
CA ALA A 217 1.73 -12.23 -1.27
C ALA A 217 1.49 -12.19 -2.78
N GLY A 218 2.59 -12.16 -3.55
CA GLY A 218 2.60 -12.10 -5.01
C GLY A 218 3.37 -10.91 -5.59
N GLY A 219 3.79 -9.96 -4.74
CA GLY A 219 4.63 -8.82 -5.09
C GLY A 219 6.04 -8.91 -4.51
N THR A 220 6.56 -7.81 -4.00
CA THR A 220 7.85 -7.74 -3.30
C THR A 220 7.77 -8.53 -2.00
N ASN A 221 8.69 -9.45 -1.79
CA ASN A 221 8.85 -10.21 -0.56
C ASN A 221 9.90 -9.52 0.32
N TRP A 222 9.46 -8.88 1.40
CA TRP A 222 10.34 -8.12 2.27
C TRP A 222 11.30 -8.99 3.09
N ALA A 223 10.99 -10.28 3.31
CA ALA A 223 11.95 -11.21 3.89
C ALA A 223 13.16 -11.42 2.96
N LEU A 224 12.92 -11.56 1.64
CA LEU A 224 13.98 -11.66 0.65
C LEU A 224 14.75 -10.34 0.50
N VAL A 225 14.09 -9.19 0.63
CA VAL A 225 14.77 -7.87 0.64
C VAL A 225 15.76 -7.79 1.80
N GLU A 226 15.34 -8.13 3.01
CA GLU A 226 16.24 -8.16 4.18
C GLU A 226 17.31 -9.24 4.05
N GLY A 227 16.95 -10.42 3.53
CA GLY A 227 17.88 -11.50 3.27
C GLY A 227 18.96 -11.17 2.24
N SER A 228 18.70 -10.25 1.30
CA SER A 228 19.70 -9.79 0.32
C SER A 228 20.76 -8.88 0.93
N ARG A 229 20.62 -8.45 2.19
CA ARG A 229 21.53 -7.55 2.89
C ARG A 229 22.62 -8.30 3.67
N ASP A 230 22.40 -9.58 3.97
CA ASP A 230 23.30 -10.42 4.76
C ASP A 230 23.15 -11.89 4.37
N ASP A 231 24.25 -12.59 4.11
CA ASP A 231 24.25 -13.98 3.65
C ASP A 231 23.55 -14.95 4.61
N ARG A 232 23.70 -14.73 5.93
CA ARG A 232 23.06 -15.57 6.94
C ARG A 232 21.56 -15.30 7.01
N ALA A 233 21.15 -14.03 6.97
CA ALA A 233 19.75 -13.65 6.85
C ALA A 233 19.14 -14.18 5.56
N GLY A 234 19.89 -14.20 4.45
CA GLY A 234 19.49 -14.75 3.17
C GLY A 234 19.13 -16.24 3.23
N ALA A 235 19.93 -17.04 3.92
CA ALA A 235 19.64 -18.47 4.11
C ALA A 235 18.33 -18.71 4.88
N VAL A 236 18.02 -17.87 5.88
CA VAL A 236 16.75 -17.93 6.62
C VAL A 236 15.61 -17.44 5.77
N ALA A 237 15.76 -16.28 5.12
CA ALA A 237 14.72 -15.65 4.29
C ALA A 237 14.25 -16.56 3.14
N ALA A 238 15.14 -17.38 2.57
CA ALA A 238 14.83 -18.30 1.49
C ALA A 238 13.72 -19.31 1.85
N ALA A 239 13.58 -19.68 3.13
CA ALA A 239 12.51 -20.55 3.61
C ALA A 239 11.13 -19.89 3.57
N PHE A 240 11.09 -18.55 3.53
CA PHE A 240 9.86 -17.74 3.52
C PHE A 240 9.55 -17.15 2.14
N ALA A 241 10.17 -17.67 1.07
CA ALA A 241 10.00 -17.14 -0.29
C ALA A 241 8.56 -17.22 -0.80
N ASP A 242 7.77 -18.19 -0.29
CA ASP A 242 6.35 -18.39 -0.64
C ASP A 242 5.42 -18.28 0.59
N TRP A 243 5.92 -17.65 1.67
CA TRP A 243 5.13 -17.47 2.88
C TRP A 243 4.08 -16.37 2.73
N GLY A 244 2.91 -16.58 3.35
CA GLY A 244 1.84 -15.58 3.44
C GLY A 244 0.58 -15.97 2.68
N LEU A 245 -0.45 -15.13 2.82
CA LEU A 245 -1.71 -15.22 2.08
C LEU A 245 -1.55 -14.49 0.74
N THR A 246 -2.00 -15.10 -0.34
CA THR A 246 -2.07 -14.38 -1.63
C THR A 246 -2.98 -13.15 -1.50
N THR A 247 -2.84 -12.18 -2.39
CA THR A 247 -3.71 -11.00 -2.38
C THR A 247 -5.19 -11.38 -2.51
N VAL A 248 -5.51 -12.42 -3.29
CA VAL A 248 -6.89 -12.91 -3.43
C VAL A 248 -7.38 -13.54 -2.14
N ASP A 249 -6.58 -14.39 -1.48
CA ASP A 249 -6.97 -15.05 -0.23
C ASP A 249 -7.12 -14.03 0.90
N ALA A 250 -6.17 -13.09 1.04
CA ALA A 250 -6.24 -12.04 2.05
C ALA A 250 -7.48 -11.13 1.87
N LEU A 251 -7.86 -10.79 0.63
CA LEU A 251 -9.10 -10.08 0.35
C LEU A 251 -10.34 -10.89 0.75
N ALA A 252 -10.33 -12.20 0.47
CA ALA A 252 -11.45 -13.07 0.81
C ALA A 252 -11.61 -13.24 2.32
N GLU A 253 -10.50 -13.45 3.04
CA GLU A 253 -10.51 -13.55 4.51
C GLU A 253 -10.94 -12.24 5.16
N ALA A 254 -10.41 -11.09 4.70
CA ALA A 254 -10.80 -9.78 5.20
C ALA A 254 -12.30 -9.49 4.95
N ALA A 255 -12.82 -9.86 3.78
CA ALA A 255 -14.24 -9.70 3.46
C ALA A 255 -15.17 -10.56 4.33
N ALA A 256 -14.71 -11.77 4.70
CA ALA A 256 -15.47 -12.66 5.56
C ALA A 256 -15.44 -12.21 7.04
N ALA A 257 -14.28 -11.75 7.53
CA ALA A 257 -14.07 -11.39 8.92
C ALA A 257 -14.65 -10.01 9.29
N ALA A 258 -14.58 -9.03 8.38
CA ALA A 258 -15.04 -7.67 8.61
C ALA A 258 -15.65 -7.08 7.32
N PRO A 259 -16.87 -7.48 6.94
CA PRO A 259 -17.51 -7.06 5.69
C PRO A 259 -17.78 -5.55 5.63
N ASP A 260 -17.92 -4.90 6.76
CA ASP A 260 -18.16 -3.47 6.96
C ASP A 260 -16.91 -2.60 6.88
N VAL A 261 -15.71 -3.18 7.03
CA VAL A 261 -14.44 -2.46 6.93
C VAL A 261 -14.01 -2.34 5.47
N PRO A 262 -13.75 -1.12 4.97
CA PRO A 262 -13.20 -0.93 3.63
C PRO A 262 -11.84 -1.63 3.47
N ARG A 263 -11.67 -2.37 2.37
CA ARG A 263 -10.44 -3.12 2.05
C ARG A 263 -9.71 -2.44 0.90
N ILE A 264 -8.45 -2.14 1.11
CA ILE A 264 -7.52 -1.74 0.05
C ILE A 264 -6.81 -3.01 -0.40
N ALA A 265 -6.85 -3.30 -1.69
CA ALA A 265 -6.12 -4.39 -2.29
C ALA A 265 -4.72 -3.93 -2.69
N SER A 266 -3.70 -4.48 -2.08
CA SER A 266 -2.32 -4.31 -2.52
C SER A 266 -1.54 -5.63 -2.35
N GLY A 267 -0.29 -5.65 -2.81
CA GLY A 267 0.52 -6.86 -2.86
C GLY A 267 0.50 -7.48 -4.26
N GLY A 268 1.53 -7.17 -5.05
CA GLY A 268 1.74 -7.75 -6.38
C GLY A 268 0.86 -7.22 -7.52
N LEU A 269 0.05 -6.20 -7.31
CA LEU A 269 -0.72 -5.56 -8.38
C LEU A 269 0.23 -4.83 -9.34
N ARG A 270 0.02 -5.00 -10.65
CA ARG A 270 0.92 -4.53 -11.70
C ARG A 270 0.29 -3.51 -12.62
N ASP A 271 -1.02 -3.61 -12.83
CA ASP A 271 -1.74 -2.88 -13.87
C ASP A 271 -3.22 -2.62 -13.52
N GLY A 272 -3.93 -1.94 -14.41
CA GLY A 272 -5.35 -1.63 -14.23
C GLY A 272 -6.28 -2.83 -14.35
N VAL A 273 -5.83 -3.93 -14.98
CA VAL A 273 -6.62 -5.17 -15.06
C VAL A 273 -6.59 -5.90 -13.73
N ASP A 274 -5.44 -5.96 -13.06
CA ASP A 274 -5.32 -6.48 -11.69
C ASP A 274 -6.19 -5.65 -10.73
N CYS A 275 -6.17 -4.32 -10.86
CA CYS A 275 -7.06 -3.44 -10.10
C CYS A 275 -8.55 -3.76 -10.34
N ALA A 276 -8.98 -3.94 -11.59
CA ALA A 276 -10.37 -4.27 -11.90
C ALA A 276 -10.81 -5.61 -11.27
N LYS A 277 -9.92 -6.63 -11.25
CA LYS A 277 -10.19 -7.90 -10.57
C LYS A 277 -10.34 -7.72 -9.05
N CYS A 278 -9.46 -6.93 -8.42
CA CYS A 278 -9.53 -6.65 -6.99
C CYS A 278 -10.82 -5.89 -6.62
N LEU A 279 -11.24 -4.91 -7.43
CA LEU A 279 -12.50 -4.20 -7.23
C LEU A 279 -13.70 -5.15 -7.38
N ALA A 280 -13.66 -6.06 -8.37
CA ALA A 280 -14.68 -7.10 -8.53
C ALA A 280 -14.71 -8.10 -7.36
N LEU A 281 -13.61 -8.29 -6.65
CA LEU A 281 -13.54 -9.04 -5.38
C LEU A 281 -14.04 -8.25 -4.16
N GLY A 282 -14.43 -6.99 -4.34
CA GLY A 282 -15.00 -6.14 -3.29
C GLY A 282 -13.97 -5.26 -2.58
N ALA A 283 -12.80 -5.01 -3.17
CA ALA A 283 -11.90 -3.98 -2.68
C ALA A 283 -12.51 -2.57 -2.90
N ALA A 284 -12.31 -1.67 -1.94
CA ALA A 284 -12.72 -0.27 -2.05
C ALA A 284 -11.73 0.56 -2.88
N ALA A 285 -10.46 0.15 -2.90
CA ALA A 285 -9.39 0.75 -3.68
C ALA A 285 -8.25 -0.25 -3.88
N CYS A 286 -7.32 0.11 -4.77
CA CYS A 286 -6.11 -0.66 -5.08
C CYS A 286 -4.86 0.13 -4.73
N GLY A 287 -3.83 -0.54 -4.21
CA GLY A 287 -2.54 0.05 -3.90
C GLY A 287 -1.44 -0.56 -4.78
N ILE A 288 -0.65 0.28 -5.45
CA ILE A 288 0.48 -0.16 -6.28
C ILE A 288 1.77 0.47 -5.74
N ALA A 289 2.79 -0.38 -5.50
CA ALA A 289 4.09 0.03 -4.98
C ALA A 289 5.20 -0.04 -6.06
N ARG A 290 5.80 -1.22 -6.23
CA ARG A 290 7.01 -1.42 -7.03
C ARG A 290 6.90 -0.93 -8.48
N PRO A 291 5.83 -1.18 -9.23
CA PRO A 291 5.69 -0.64 -10.59
C PRO A 291 5.81 0.89 -10.62
N LEU A 292 5.17 1.59 -9.67
CA LEU A 292 5.23 3.04 -9.59
C LEU A 292 6.58 3.55 -9.06
N LEU A 293 7.26 2.81 -8.18
CA LEU A 293 8.65 3.10 -7.80
C LEU A 293 9.58 3.08 -9.02
N LEU A 294 9.49 2.05 -9.84
CA LEU A 294 10.31 1.91 -11.04
C LEU A 294 10.03 3.04 -12.04
N ALA A 295 8.75 3.36 -12.25
CA ALA A 295 8.34 4.48 -13.10
C ALA A 295 8.85 5.84 -12.55
N ALA A 296 8.76 6.06 -11.22
CA ALA A 296 9.28 7.27 -10.62
C ALA A 296 10.81 7.39 -10.76
N ARG A 297 11.56 6.30 -10.64
CA ARG A 297 13.00 6.32 -10.90
C ARG A 297 13.35 6.60 -12.35
N ALA A 298 12.50 6.18 -13.30
CA ALA A 298 12.63 6.43 -14.72
C ALA A 298 12.05 7.80 -15.16
N ASP A 299 11.54 8.62 -14.23
CA ASP A 299 10.84 9.89 -14.52
C ASP A 299 9.57 9.74 -15.37
N GLN A 300 8.86 8.64 -15.17
CA GLN A 300 7.65 8.23 -15.93
C GLN A 300 6.45 7.99 -15.01
N ALA A 301 6.44 8.56 -13.80
CA ALA A 301 5.40 8.27 -12.81
C ALA A 301 4.01 8.74 -13.24
N VAL A 302 3.93 9.90 -13.92
CA VAL A 302 2.66 10.49 -14.41
C VAL A 302 2.06 9.59 -15.50
N GLU A 303 2.87 9.23 -16.49
CA GLU A 303 2.46 8.37 -17.61
C GLU A 303 2.04 6.99 -17.10
N ALA A 304 2.81 6.39 -16.18
CA ALA A 304 2.51 5.08 -15.64
C ALA A 304 1.18 5.05 -14.86
N VAL A 305 0.87 6.08 -14.07
CA VAL A 305 -0.43 6.21 -13.42
C VAL A 305 -1.53 6.37 -14.46
N GLY A 306 -1.34 7.22 -15.47
CA GLY A 306 -2.29 7.42 -16.58
C GLY A 306 -2.62 6.12 -17.32
N ASP A 307 -1.60 5.30 -17.61
CA ASP A 307 -1.77 4.00 -18.26
C ASP A 307 -2.56 3.01 -17.40
N ILE A 308 -2.25 2.93 -16.10
CA ILE A 308 -3.00 2.08 -15.15
C ILE A 308 -4.48 2.49 -15.11
N LEU A 309 -4.77 3.79 -15.05
CA LEU A 309 -6.13 4.29 -15.04
C LEU A 309 -6.87 4.00 -16.35
N ARG A 310 -6.18 4.12 -17.48
CA ARG A 310 -6.72 3.76 -18.80
C ARG A 310 -7.03 2.26 -18.89
N GLN A 311 -6.13 1.41 -18.44
CA GLN A 311 -6.32 -0.05 -18.38
C GLN A 311 -7.51 -0.42 -17.48
N LEU A 312 -7.64 0.20 -16.30
CA LEU A 312 -8.77 0.00 -15.39
C LEU A 312 -10.09 0.37 -16.07
N ARG A 313 -10.14 1.51 -16.76
CA ARG A 313 -11.34 1.95 -17.49
C ARG A 313 -11.72 0.97 -18.59
N ILE A 314 -10.77 0.52 -19.39
CA ILE A 314 -10.97 -0.46 -20.47
C ILE A 314 -11.46 -1.80 -19.89
N ALA A 315 -10.83 -2.29 -18.82
CA ALA A 315 -11.20 -3.55 -18.18
C ALA A 315 -12.65 -3.47 -17.63
N THR A 316 -13.01 -2.37 -16.97
CA THR A 316 -14.36 -2.10 -16.45
C THR A 316 -15.38 -2.08 -17.58
N TRP A 317 -15.07 -1.39 -18.67
CA TRP A 317 -15.93 -1.30 -19.86
C TRP A 317 -16.17 -2.67 -20.51
N LEU A 318 -15.10 -3.44 -20.75
CA LEU A 318 -15.18 -4.77 -21.35
C LEU A 318 -15.85 -5.79 -20.43
N ALA A 319 -15.79 -5.61 -19.12
CA ALA A 319 -16.55 -6.41 -18.16
C ALA A 319 -18.08 -6.11 -18.22
N GLY A 320 -18.47 -4.99 -18.83
CA GLY A 320 -19.86 -4.56 -18.96
C GLY A 320 -20.36 -3.70 -17.80
N ALA A 321 -19.46 -3.27 -16.90
CA ALA A 321 -19.78 -2.38 -15.81
C ALA A 321 -19.78 -0.90 -16.26
N ASN A 322 -20.62 -0.06 -15.65
CA ASN A 322 -20.70 1.37 -15.97
C ASN A 322 -19.74 2.23 -15.16
N SER A 323 -19.18 1.68 -14.10
CA SER A 323 -18.19 2.32 -13.26
C SER A 323 -17.35 1.25 -12.56
N CYS A 324 -16.18 1.62 -12.05
CA CYS A 324 -15.37 0.71 -11.25
C CYS A 324 -16.06 0.33 -9.92
N SER A 325 -16.92 1.17 -9.37
CA SER A 325 -17.74 0.85 -8.19
C SER A 325 -18.88 -0.15 -8.47
N ALA A 326 -19.22 -0.37 -9.73
CA ALA A 326 -20.21 -1.37 -10.15
C ALA A 326 -19.57 -2.74 -10.48
N LEU A 327 -18.24 -2.86 -10.40
CA LEU A 327 -17.60 -4.17 -10.52
C LEU A 327 -17.95 -5.03 -9.31
N GLY A 328 -18.33 -6.27 -9.56
CA GLY A 328 -18.66 -7.26 -8.54
C GLY A 328 -18.27 -8.67 -8.98
N ARG A 329 -18.47 -9.66 -8.10
CA ARG A 329 -18.10 -11.06 -8.35
C ARG A 329 -18.75 -11.65 -9.60
N GLU A 330 -19.92 -11.15 -10.01
CA GLU A 330 -20.62 -11.52 -11.24
C GLU A 330 -19.84 -11.17 -12.52
N HIS A 331 -18.85 -10.28 -12.43
CA HIS A 331 -17.95 -9.92 -13.52
C HIS A 331 -16.70 -10.82 -13.60
N LEU A 332 -16.52 -11.75 -12.63
CA LEU A 332 -15.41 -12.71 -12.59
C LEU A 332 -15.85 -14.10 -13.06
N ARG A 333 -14.87 -14.86 -13.61
CA ARG A 333 -15.00 -16.25 -14.03
C ARG A 333 -13.81 -17.07 -13.55
#